data_7020885bd563ca8f73956466f32cd486
#
_entry.id   7020885bd563ca8f73956466f32cd486
#
_cell.length_a   1.000
_cell.length_b   1.000
_cell.length_c   1.000
_cell.angle_alpha   90.00
_cell.angle_beta   90.00
_cell.angle_gamma   90.00
#
_symmetry.space_group_name_H-M   'P 1'
#
loop_
_entity.id
_entity.type
_entity.pdbx_description
1 polymer ?
#
loop_
_entity_poly.entity_id
_entity_poly.type
_entity_poly.pdbx_seq_one_letter_code
_entity_poly.pdbx_strand_id
1 'polypeptide(L)'
;HNWLVKDINDLAEIMHKAFEVATTGRPGPVLVDIPKDIQFQKTKYKNYQKVKKLNGKSHDNFSQKNIDDLIGLISKAKKPIFYTGGGVVNSGPKASELLRELVYATGFPITSTLQGLGCFPADDNQFLGMLGMHGTYEANNAMYSCDLMINIGARFDDRITGKIDEFSPKSKKVHIDIDPSSINKNVKVDLPIVGDIKSVLTSTLKTLKKSKKNFSKSNKHQISNWWEKIQKWRSKRSLDYIGSEETI
;
A
#
# COMPACT_ATOMS: atom_id res chain seq x y z
N HIS A 1 18.16 10.48 -1.23
CA HIS A 1 19.17 11.07 -2.11
C HIS A 1 19.96 12.16 -1.36
N ASN A 2 21.19 12.50 -1.82
CA ASN A 2 21.97 13.58 -1.25
C ASN A 2 22.73 14.37 -2.32
N TRP A 3 22.99 15.64 -2.03
CA TRP A 3 23.87 16.51 -2.81
C TRP A 3 24.87 17.21 -1.90
N LEU A 4 26.10 17.35 -2.37
CA LEU A 4 27.10 18.24 -1.84
C LEU A 4 27.21 19.46 -2.78
N VAL A 5 26.94 20.66 -2.28
CA VAL A 5 27.07 21.91 -3.05
C VAL A 5 28.56 22.25 -3.16
N LYS A 6 29.09 22.31 -4.36
CA LYS A 6 30.50 22.62 -4.66
C LYS A 6 30.69 24.01 -5.28
N ASP A 7 29.64 24.59 -5.85
CA ASP A 7 29.61 25.94 -6.43
C ASP A 7 28.35 26.65 -5.95
N ILE A 8 28.51 27.88 -5.45
CA ILE A 8 27.39 28.71 -4.98
C ILE A 8 26.38 29.00 -6.10
N ASN A 9 26.81 29.03 -7.36
CA ASN A 9 25.95 29.25 -8.51
C ASN A 9 24.96 28.10 -8.76
N ASP A 10 25.26 26.89 -8.28
CA ASP A 10 24.43 25.71 -8.43
C ASP A 10 23.43 25.54 -7.27
N LEU A 11 23.60 26.27 -6.16
CA LEU A 11 22.80 26.09 -4.95
C LEU A 11 21.28 26.15 -5.22
N ALA A 12 20.83 27.16 -5.95
CA ALA A 12 19.40 27.33 -6.22
C ALA A 12 18.83 26.16 -7.04
N GLU A 13 19.57 25.68 -8.04
CA GLU A 13 19.17 24.52 -8.83
C GLU A 13 19.14 23.22 -8.01
N ILE A 14 20.17 23.00 -7.19
CA ILE A 14 20.25 21.84 -6.30
C ILE A 14 19.07 21.83 -5.32
N MET A 15 18.74 22.98 -4.73
CA MET A 15 17.59 23.09 -3.81
C MET A 15 16.27 22.72 -4.53
N HIS A 16 16.03 23.24 -5.72
CA HIS A 16 14.83 22.87 -6.50
C HIS A 16 14.79 21.37 -6.82
N LYS A 17 15.92 20.80 -7.27
CA LYS A 17 16.03 19.35 -7.55
C LYS A 17 15.81 18.51 -6.29
N ALA A 18 16.30 18.98 -5.14
CA ALA A 18 16.11 18.29 -3.86
C ALA A 18 14.62 18.16 -3.51
N PHE A 19 13.85 19.26 -3.61
CA PHE A 19 12.40 19.21 -3.39
C PHE A 19 11.68 18.33 -4.42
N GLU A 20 12.08 18.39 -5.67
CA GLU A 20 11.51 17.56 -6.73
C GLU A 20 11.72 16.06 -6.44
N VAL A 21 12.96 15.67 -6.13
CA VAL A 21 13.28 14.27 -5.83
C VAL A 21 12.60 13.81 -4.54
N ALA A 22 12.54 14.67 -3.50
CA ALA A 22 11.87 14.34 -2.25
C ALA A 22 10.38 14.03 -2.41
N THR A 23 9.74 14.60 -3.43
CA THR A 23 8.28 14.51 -3.65
C THR A 23 7.88 13.65 -4.85
N THR A 24 8.86 13.13 -5.62
CA THR A 24 8.60 12.34 -6.83
C THR A 24 8.57 10.85 -6.52
N GLY A 25 7.63 10.13 -7.12
CA GLY A 25 7.47 8.70 -6.92
C GLY A 25 7.08 8.37 -5.48
N ARG A 26 7.88 7.54 -4.80
CA ARG A 26 7.74 7.32 -3.37
C ARG A 26 8.41 8.46 -2.61
N PRO A 27 7.66 9.31 -1.90
CA PRO A 27 8.23 10.44 -1.17
C PRO A 27 9.24 9.99 -0.11
N GLY A 28 10.32 10.75 0.05
CA GLY A 28 11.35 10.44 1.03
C GLY A 28 12.29 11.61 1.31
N PRO A 29 13.15 11.51 2.34
CA PRO A 29 14.08 12.57 2.72
C PRO A 29 15.19 12.72 1.69
N VAL A 30 15.62 13.97 1.54
CA VAL A 30 16.79 14.35 0.74
C VAL A 30 17.68 15.27 1.57
N LEU A 31 18.98 15.00 1.54
CA LEU A 31 19.99 15.81 2.21
C LEU A 31 20.66 16.74 1.22
N VAL A 32 20.81 18.03 1.56
CA VAL A 32 21.67 18.97 0.84
C VAL A 32 22.73 19.44 1.82
N ASP A 33 23.98 19.09 1.54
CA ASP A 33 25.14 19.56 2.31
C ASP A 33 25.67 20.83 1.65
N ILE A 34 25.75 21.92 2.45
CA ILE A 34 26.24 23.23 2.03
C ILE A 34 27.48 23.54 2.87
N PRO A 35 28.70 23.28 2.36
CA PRO A 35 29.94 23.51 3.06
C PRO A 35 30.10 24.97 3.49
N LYS A 36 30.86 25.19 4.58
CA LYS A 36 31.04 26.52 5.20
C LYS A 36 31.62 27.55 4.21
N ASP A 37 32.59 27.15 3.41
CA ASP A 37 33.21 28.03 2.39
C ASP A 37 32.20 28.47 1.32
N ILE A 38 31.27 27.59 0.92
CA ILE A 38 30.16 27.93 0.02
C ILE A 38 29.20 28.94 0.64
N GLN A 39 28.91 28.79 1.96
CA GLN A 39 27.97 29.67 2.65
C GLN A 39 28.48 31.13 2.76
N PHE A 40 29.79 31.34 2.67
CA PHE A 40 30.39 32.71 2.69
C PHE A 40 30.56 33.31 1.28
N GLN A 41 30.30 32.54 0.22
CA GLN A 41 30.42 33.03 -1.14
C GLN A 41 29.21 33.92 -1.53
N LYS A 42 29.47 34.85 -2.44
CA LYS A 42 28.47 35.75 -2.97
C LYS A 42 28.14 35.36 -4.43
N THR A 43 26.88 35.33 -4.75
CA THR A 43 26.41 35.14 -6.13
C THR A 43 25.28 36.11 -6.47
N LYS A 44 25.06 36.36 -7.76
CA LYS A 44 23.89 37.11 -8.19
C LYS A 44 22.68 36.19 -8.18
N TYR A 45 21.64 36.58 -7.44
CA TYR A 45 20.37 35.87 -7.46
C TYR A 45 19.84 35.82 -8.89
N LYS A 46 19.66 34.62 -9.40
CA LYS A 46 18.95 34.36 -10.65
C LYS A 46 17.58 33.82 -10.27
N ASN A 47 16.50 34.49 -10.71
CA ASN A 47 15.16 33.95 -10.53
C ASN A 47 15.09 32.61 -11.24
N TYR A 48 15.11 31.53 -10.47
CA TYR A 48 15.08 30.20 -11.02
C TYR A 48 13.69 29.97 -11.59
N GLN A 49 13.57 29.99 -12.91
CA GLN A 49 12.33 29.58 -13.56
C GLN A 49 12.05 28.17 -13.10
N LYS A 50 10.86 27.91 -12.56
CA LYS A 50 10.41 26.58 -12.10
C LYS A 50 11.01 25.54 -13.04
N VAL A 51 11.88 24.68 -12.50
CA VAL A 51 12.29 23.47 -13.24
C VAL A 51 11.00 22.93 -13.81
N LYS A 52 10.92 22.81 -15.14
CA LYS A 52 9.76 22.15 -15.77
C LYS A 52 9.60 20.89 -14.94
N LYS A 53 8.49 20.77 -14.21
CA LYS A 53 8.19 19.54 -13.46
C LYS A 53 8.66 18.45 -14.37
N LEU A 54 9.62 17.60 -13.94
CA LEU A 54 9.96 16.41 -14.70
C LEU A 54 8.62 15.87 -15.06
N ASN A 55 8.17 16.16 -16.31
CA ASN A 55 6.78 16.01 -16.75
C ASN A 55 6.39 14.68 -16.19
N GLY A 56 5.50 14.67 -15.20
CA GLY A 56 5.26 13.51 -14.41
C GLY A 56 5.04 12.35 -15.35
N LYS A 57 6.14 11.64 -15.67
CA LYS A 57 6.02 10.33 -16.26
C LYS A 57 5.12 9.66 -15.27
N SER A 58 3.89 9.43 -15.67
CA SER A 58 2.98 8.64 -14.89
C SER A 58 3.82 7.47 -14.41
N HIS A 59 3.95 7.32 -13.08
CA HIS A 59 4.66 6.17 -12.52
C HIS A 59 3.90 4.88 -12.82
N ASP A 60 2.81 5.01 -13.57
CA ASP A 60 1.97 3.91 -14.02
C ASP A 60 2.72 3.12 -15.10
N ASN A 61 3.27 2.00 -14.67
CA ASN A 61 3.91 1.01 -15.54
C ASN A 61 3.12 -0.30 -15.47
N PHE A 62 1.77 -0.21 -15.57
CA PHE A 62 0.90 -1.36 -15.63
C PHE A 62 0.05 -1.35 -16.91
N SER A 63 -0.27 -2.54 -17.39
CA SER A 63 -1.09 -2.75 -18.58
C SER A 63 -2.52 -3.15 -18.22
N GLN A 64 -3.45 -3.07 -19.18
CA GLN A 64 -4.79 -3.62 -19.00
C GLN A 64 -4.75 -5.13 -18.67
N LYS A 65 -3.78 -5.86 -19.22
CA LYS A 65 -3.56 -7.26 -18.87
C LYS A 65 -3.31 -7.49 -17.38
N ASN A 66 -2.50 -6.64 -16.73
CA ASN A 66 -2.30 -6.74 -15.27
C ASN A 66 -3.61 -6.59 -14.50
N ILE A 67 -4.49 -5.69 -14.94
CA ILE A 67 -5.81 -5.49 -14.34
C ILE A 67 -6.73 -6.69 -14.59
N ASP A 68 -6.73 -7.21 -15.80
CA ASP A 68 -7.54 -8.40 -16.15
C ASP A 68 -7.10 -9.63 -15.36
N ASP A 69 -5.77 -9.82 -15.19
CA ASP A 69 -5.20 -10.89 -14.36
C ASP A 69 -5.60 -10.72 -12.89
N LEU A 70 -5.56 -9.48 -12.36
CA LEU A 70 -6.03 -9.17 -11.01
C LEU A 70 -7.52 -9.54 -10.84
N ILE A 71 -8.38 -9.14 -11.77
CA ILE A 71 -9.81 -9.48 -11.74
C ILE A 71 -10.01 -11.00 -11.83
N GLY A 72 -9.20 -11.68 -12.64
CA GLY A 72 -9.18 -13.14 -12.73
C GLY A 72 -8.85 -13.82 -11.40
N LEU A 73 -7.88 -13.30 -10.65
CA LEU A 73 -7.54 -13.79 -9.32
C LEU A 73 -8.66 -13.49 -8.31
N ILE A 74 -9.20 -12.28 -8.29
CA ILE A 74 -10.31 -11.87 -7.42
C ILE A 74 -11.53 -12.79 -7.65
N SER A 75 -11.86 -13.11 -8.91
CA SER A 75 -13.03 -13.93 -9.24
C SER A 75 -12.91 -15.39 -8.81
N LYS A 76 -11.71 -15.91 -8.62
CA LYS A 76 -11.43 -17.31 -8.23
C LYS A 76 -11.16 -17.50 -6.75
N ALA A 77 -10.90 -16.41 -6.02
CA ALA A 77 -10.51 -16.46 -4.62
C ALA A 77 -11.64 -16.97 -3.73
N LYS A 78 -11.31 -17.83 -2.78
CA LYS A 78 -12.22 -18.40 -1.78
C LYS A 78 -11.97 -17.83 -0.38
N LYS A 79 -10.75 -17.40 -0.11
CA LYS A 79 -10.28 -16.85 1.16
C LYS A 79 -9.41 -15.62 0.92
N PRO A 80 -9.94 -14.61 0.21
CA PRO A 80 -9.15 -13.42 -0.11
C PRO A 80 -8.94 -12.52 1.11
N ILE A 81 -7.90 -11.67 1.02
CA ILE A 81 -7.69 -10.56 1.95
C ILE A 81 -7.04 -9.39 1.23
N PHE A 82 -7.51 -8.17 1.52
CA PHE A 82 -6.77 -6.95 1.22
C PHE A 82 -5.79 -6.64 2.35
N TYR A 83 -4.59 -6.28 1.97
CA TYR A 83 -3.52 -5.87 2.86
C TYR A 83 -3.04 -4.48 2.44
N THR A 84 -3.25 -3.46 3.27
CA THR A 84 -3.00 -2.07 2.90
C THR A 84 -1.88 -1.44 3.70
N GLY A 85 -1.15 -0.54 3.06
CA GLY A 85 -0.05 0.20 3.68
C GLY A 85 -0.13 1.70 3.45
N GLY A 86 0.90 2.41 3.89
CA GLY A 86 1.01 3.86 3.79
C GLY A 86 0.96 4.41 2.37
N GLY A 87 1.22 3.56 1.36
CA GLY A 87 1.08 3.95 -0.05
C GLY A 87 -0.34 4.40 -0.42
N VAL A 88 -1.38 3.84 0.21
CA VAL A 88 -2.77 4.29 0.00
C VAL A 88 -2.95 5.73 0.49
N VAL A 89 -2.44 6.03 1.70
CA VAL A 89 -2.50 7.37 2.29
C VAL A 89 -1.72 8.37 1.42
N ASN A 90 -0.52 7.99 0.98
CA ASN A 90 0.35 8.82 0.14
C ASN A 90 -0.24 9.10 -1.25
N SER A 91 -1.06 8.19 -1.79
CA SER A 91 -1.78 8.40 -3.06
C SER A 91 -2.98 9.35 -2.92
N GLY A 92 -3.28 9.78 -1.71
CA GLY A 92 -4.26 10.82 -1.37
C GLY A 92 -5.67 10.30 -1.08
N PRO A 93 -6.58 11.21 -0.65
CA PRO A 93 -7.92 10.85 -0.18
C PRO A 93 -8.74 10.05 -1.21
N LYS A 94 -8.57 10.36 -2.50
CA LYS A 94 -9.29 9.64 -3.58
C LYS A 94 -8.90 8.17 -3.66
N ALA A 95 -7.65 7.81 -3.33
CA ALA A 95 -7.22 6.42 -3.28
C ALA A 95 -7.95 5.66 -2.15
N SER A 96 -8.12 6.27 -0.99
CA SER A 96 -8.89 5.68 0.11
C SER A 96 -10.37 5.50 -0.23
N GLU A 97 -11.00 6.44 -0.94
CA GLU A 97 -12.38 6.29 -1.43
C GLU A 97 -12.51 5.10 -2.40
N LEU A 98 -11.61 5.00 -3.36
CA LEU A 98 -11.59 3.92 -4.35
C LEU A 98 -11.30 2.56 -3.67
N LEU A 99 -10.44 2.54 -2.66
CA LEU A 99 -10.19 1.35 -1.84
C LEU A 99 -11.48 0.88 -1.17
N ARG A 100 -12.20 1.78 -0.50
CA ARG A 100 -13.50 1.46 0.13
C ARG A 100 -14.50 0.91 -0.89
N GLU A 101 -14.60 1.56 -2.05
CA GLU A 101 -15.48 1.08 -3.12
C GLU A 101 -15.12 -0.34 -3.56
N LEU A 102 -13.82 -0.65 -3.70
CA LEU A 102 -13.35 -1.99 -4.08
C LEU A 102 -13.65 -3.03 -2.99
N VAL A 103 -13.39 -2.70 -1.73
CA VAL A 103 -13.65 -3.58 -0.58
C VAL A 103 -15.14 -3.90 -0.49
N TYR A 104 -16.01 -2.90 -0.58
CA TYR A 104 -17.47 -3.12 -0.55
C TYR A 104 -17.98 -3.87 -1.79
N ALA A 105 -17.43 -3.60 -2.97
CA ALA A 105 -17.83 -4.29 -4.18
C ALA A 105 -17.47 -5.78 -4.17
N THR A 106 -16.39 -6.15 -3.48
CA THR A 106 -15.90 -7.53 -3.39
C THR A 106 -16.42 -8.28 -2.17
N GLY A 107 -16.73 -7.59 -1.10
CA GLY A 107 -17.09 -8.17 0.21
C GLY A 107 -15.89 -8.82 0.92
N PHE A 108 -14.66 -8.52 0.52
CA PHE A 108 -13.46 -9.13 1.09
C PHE A 108 -13.06 -8.47 2.40
N PRO A 109 -12.47 -9.22 3.35
CA PRO A 109 -11.84 -8.64 4.53
C PRO A 109 -10.62 -7.80 4.16
N ILE A 110 -10.37 -6.80 4.98
CA ILE A 110 -9.23 -5.89 4.83
C ILE A 110 -8.48 -5.76 6.15
N THR A 111 -7.15 -5.72 6.05
CA THR A 111 -6.24 -5.44 7.16
C THR A 111 -5.22 -4.37 6.74
N SER A 112 -4.58 -3.75 7.70
CA SER A 112 -3.68 -2.64 7.45
C SER A 112 -2.37 -2.76 8.23
N THR A 113 -1.29 -2.21 7.66
CA THR A 113 -0.09 -1.88 8.44
C THR A 113 -0.35 -0.68 9.34
N LEU A 114 0.53 -0.42 10.30
CA LEU A 114 0.51 0.79 11.11
C LEU A 114 0.44 2.07 10.24
N GLN A 115 1.25 2.14 9.17
CA GLN A 115 1.30 3.30 8.27
C GLN A 115 0.08 3.40 7.33
N GLY A 116 -0.71 2.35 7.21
CA GLY A 116 -1.94 2.34 6.42
C GLY A 116 -3.20 2.60 7.24
N LEU A 117 -3.09 2.74 8.57
CA LEU A 117 -4.23 3.07 9.42
C LEU A 117 -4.85 4.41 8.97
N GLY A 118 -6.19 4.46 8.95
CA GLY A 118 -6.95 5.60 8.44
C GLY A 118 -7.29 5.55 6.95
N CYS A 119 -6.69 4.66 6.15
CA CYS A 119 -7.09 4.51 4.74
C CYS A 119 -8.45 3.79 4.56
N PHE A 120 -8.89 3.06 5.57
CA PHE A 120 -10.18 2.37 5.64
C PHE A 120 -10.82 2.60 7.02
N PRO A 121 -12.17 2.69 7.15
CA PRO A 121 -12.83 2.91 8.44
C PRO A 121 -12.52 1.80 9.43
N ALA A 122 -12.14 2.17 10.65
CA ALA A 122 -11.73 1.22 11.68
C ALA A 122 -12.93 0.51 12.34
N ASP A 123 -14.11 1.11 12.28
CA ASP A 123 -15.39 0.61 12.81
C ASP A 123 -16.16 -0.26 11.80
N ASP A 124 -15.66 -0.39 10.57
CA ASP A 124 -16.30 -1.21 9.55
C ASP A 124 -16.09 -2.70 9.83
N ASN A 125 -17.16 -3.48 9.63
CA ASN A 125 -17.14 -4.93 9.85
C ASN A 125 -16.16 -5.70 8.96
N GLN A 126 -15.78 -5.15 7.82
CA GLN A 126 -14.79 -5.77 6.92
C GLN A 126 -13.34 -5.50 7.36
N PHE A 127 -13.12 -4.54 8.27
CA PHE A 127 -11.81 -4.24 8.80
C PHE A 127 -11.42 -5.22 9.91
N LEU A 128 -10.30 -5.91 9.75
CA LEU A 128 -9.78 -6.89 10.72
C LEU A 128 -8.80 -6.28 11.72
N GLY A 129 -8.58 -4.97 11.68
CA GLY A 129 -7.53 -4.32 12.45
C GLY A 129 -6.17 -4.38 11.77
N MET A 130 -5.14 -4.09 12.55
CA MET A 130 -3.74 -4.18 12.11
C MET A 130 -3.27 -5.62 12.09
N LEU A 131 -2.30 -5.94 11.22
CA LEU A 131 -1.64 -7.23 11.16
C LEU A 131 -0.19 -7.15 11.63
N GLY A 132 0.46 -8.30 11.74
CA GLY A 132 1.87 -8.42 12.13
C GLY A 132 2.08 -8.58 13.62
N MET A 133 3.27 -8.22 14.12
CA MET A 133 3.68 -8.42 15.52
C MET A 133 2.71 -7.80 16.53
N HIS A 134 2.14 -6.64 16.21
CA HIS A 134 1.18 -5.92 17.04
C HIS A 134 -0.25 -6.01 16.49
N GLY A 135 -0.52 -7.01 15.66
CA GLY A 135 -1.79 -7.19 14.97
C GLY A 135 -2.82 -7.98 15.78
N THR A 136 -4.07 -7.90 15.32
CA THR A 136 -5.17 -8.69 15.88
C THR A 136 -5.01 -10.17 15.56
N TYR A 137 -5.58 -11.02 16.40
CA TYR A 137 -5.56 -12.47 16.19
C TYR A 137 -6.23 -12.87 14.86
N GLU A 138 -7.38 -12.28 14.55
CA GLU A 138 -8.13 -12.52 13.32
C GLU A 138 -7.38 -12.04 12.07
N ALA A 139 -6.74 -10.87 12.12
CA ALA A 139 -5.97 -10.36 10.98
C ALA A 139 -4.78 -11.27 10.64
N ASN A 140 -4.02 -11.70 11.66
CA ASN A 140 -2.88 -12.57 11.48
C ASN A 140 -3.30 -13.97 10.97
N ASN A 141 -4.38 -14.54 11.51
CA ASN A 141 -4.89 -15.83 11.05
C ASN A 141 -5.49 -15.75 9.64
N ALA A 142 -6.17 -14.65 9.31
CA ALA A 142 -6.70 -14.44 7.97
C ALA A 142 -5.57 -14.29 6.95
N MET A 143 -4.50 -13.55 7.28
CA MET A 143 -3.32 -13.42 6.46
C MET A 143 -2.63 -14.77 6.21
N TYR A 144 -2.43 -15.57 7.25
CA TYR A 144 -1.80 -16.88 7.13
C TYR A 144 -2.63 -17.87 6.32
N SER A 145 -3.97 -17.83 6.46
CA SER A 145 -4.89 -18.83 5.90
C SER A 145 -5.48 -18.45 4.55
N CYS A 146 -5.23 -17.23 4.05
CA CYS A 146 -5.79 -16.76 2.78
C CYS A 146 -5.27 -17.56 1.58
N ASP A 147 -6.04 -17.57 0.50
CA ASP A 147 -5.64 -18.10 -0.81
C ASP A 147 -5.28 -17.00 -1.81
N LEU A 148 -5.73 -15.77 -1.54
CA LEU A 148 -5.36 -14.58 -2.29
C LEU A 148 -5.08 -13.41 -1.34
N MET A 149 -3.87 -12.87 -1.43
CA MET A 149 -3.46 -11.65 -0.75
C MET A 149 -3.28 -10.54 -1.78
N ILE A 150 -4.00 -9.45 -1.60
CA ILE A 150 -3.87 -8.25 -2.45
C ILE A 150 -3.22 -7.15 -1.62
N ASN A 151 -1.91 -7.03 -1.75
CA ASN A 151 -1.13 -5.99 -1.11
C ASN A 151 -1.23 -4.67 -1.90
N ILE A 152 -1.65 -3.60 -1.23
CA ILE A 152 -1.86 -2.27 -1.79
C ILE A 152 -1.01 -1.26 -1.01
N GLY A 153 0.15 -0.91 -1.55
CA GLY A 153 1.04 0.11 -1.00
C GLY A 153 1.73 -0.24 0.32
N ALA A 154 2.01 -1.54 0.56
CA ALA A 154 2.80 -2.00 1.69
C ALA A 154 4.05 -2.76 1.21
N ARG A 155 5.16 -2.61 1.95
CA ARG A 155 6.49 -3.12 1.54
C ARG A 155 6.79 -4.56 1.94
N PHE A 156 5.89 -5.27 2.57
CA PHE A 156 6.19 -6.54 3.25
C PHE A 156 7.35 -6.40 4.25
N ASP A 157 7.15 -5.52 5.24
CA ASP A 157 8.11 -5.24 6.29
C ASP A 157 8.27 -6.46 7.23
N ASP A 158 9.43 -6.61 7.86
CA ASP A 158 9.75 -7.73 8.76
C ASP A 158 8.81 -7.79 9.97
N ARG A 159 8.33 -6.65 10.46
CA ARG A 159 7.34 -6.57 11.55
C ARG A 159 5.98 -7.18 11.18
N ILE A 160 5.74 -7.37 9.89
CA ILE A 160 4.52 -7.97 9.35
C ILE A 160 4.76 -9.42 8.93
N THR A 161 5.86 -9.68 8.21
CA THR A 161 6.11 -10.98 7.61
C THR A 161 6.63 -12.01 8.60
N GLY A 162 7.39 -11.59 9.60
CA GLY A 162 8.12 -12.51 10.43
C GLY A 162 9.01 -13.42 9.57
N LYS A 163 8.92 -14.73 9.77
CA LYS A 163 9.66 -15.72 8.97
C LYS A 163 9.08 -15.81 7.56
N ILE A 164 9.85 -15.32 6.59
CA ILE A 164 9.40 -15.12 5.21
C ILE A 164 8.90 -16.41 4.56
N ASP A 165 9.59 -17.53 4.79
CA ASP A 165 9.23 -18.82 4.18
C ASP A 165 7.87 -19.35 4.69
N GLU A 166 7.43 -18.89 5.86
CA GLU A 166 6.14 -19.25 6.46
C GLU A 166 5.06 -18.18 6.27
N PHE A 167 5.42 -17.03 5.66
CA PHE A 167 4.48 -15.94 5.47
C PHE A 167 3.46 -16.26 4.38
N SER A 168 2.22 -16.53 4.80
CA SER A 168 1.08 -16.81 3.92
C SER A 168 1.43 -17.82 2.80
N PRO A 169 1.86 -19.03 3.14
CA PRO A 169 2.52 -19.95 2.20
C PRO A 169 1.60 -20.48 1.10
N LYS A 170 0.28 -20.42 1.33
CA LYS A 170 -0.74 -20.96 0.41
C LYS A 170 -1.38 -19.92 -0.48
N SER A 171 -1.06 -18.63 -0.29
CA SER A 171 -1.71 -17.54 -1.03
C SER A 171 -1.02 -17.24 -2.36
N LYS A 172 -1.84 -16.92 -3.36
CA LYS A 172 -1.39 -16.08 -4.48
C LYS A 172 -1.24 -14.64 -3.98
N LYS A 173 -0.14 -13.99 -4.34
CA LYS A 173 0.20 -12.65 -3.85
C LYS A 173 0.20 -11.66 -5.00
N VAL A 174 -0.62 -10.63 -4.86
CA VAL A 174 -0.60 -9.44 -5.72
C VAL A 174 0.10 -8.32 -4.96
N HIS A 175 0.96 -7.57 -5.62
CA HIS A 175 1.62 -6.41 -5.03
C HIS A 175 1.45 -5.18 -5.91
N ILE A 176 0.71 -4.21 -5.41
CA ILE A 176 0.48 -2.90 -6.04
C ILE A 176 1.33 -1.88 -5.29
N ASP A 177 2.33 -1.32 -5.96
CA ASP A 177 3.22 -0.31 -5.39
C ASP A 177 3.69 0.68 -6.48
N ILE A 178 3.94 1.92 -6.09
CA ILE A 178 4.48 2.94 -6.99
C ILE A 178 5.99 2.75 -7.23
N ASP A 179 6.67 2.12 -6.27
CA ASP A 179 8.11 1.91 -6.26
C ASP A 179 8.46 0.51 -6.79
N PRO A 180 9.00 0.40 -8.02
CA PRO A 180 9.36 -0.90 -8.58
C PRO A 180 10.45 -1.62 -7.77
N SER A 181 11.25 -0.90 -6.98
CA SER A 181 12.28 -1.49 -6.13
C SER A 181 11.72 -2.21 -4.90
N SER A 182 10.48 -1.94 -4.53
CA SER A 182 9.74 -2.63 -3.46
C SER A 182 9.20 -4.00 -3.92
N ILE A 183 9.00 -4.19 -5.23
CA ILE A 183 8.45 -5.41 -5.80
C ILE A 183 9.47 -6.56 -5.69
N ASN A 184 9.03 -7.71 -5.18
CA ASN A 184 9.87 -8.92 -4.98
C ASN A 184 11.10 -8.72 -4.08
N LYS A 185 11.17 -7.61 -3.33
CA LYS A 185 12.31 -7.31 -2.48
C LYS A 185 12.37 -8.25 -1.28
N ASN A 186 11.30 -8.35 -0.51
CA ASN A 186 11.23 -9.18 0.70
C ASN A 186 10.43 -10.46 0.45
N VAL A 187 9.29 -10.35 -0.21
CA VAL A 187 8.38 -11.45 -0.52
C VAL A 187 8.19 -11.53 -2.03
N LYS A 188 8.38 -12.71 -2.60
CA LYS A 188 8.07 -12.94 -4.01
C LYS A 188 6.56 -12.94 -4.23
N VAL A 189 6.12 -12.29 -5.32
CA VAL A 189 4.70 -12.14 -5.62
C VAL A 189 4.37 -12.73 -6.99
N ASP A 190 3.13 -13.20 -7.14
CA ASP A 190 2.65 -13.82 -8.39
C ASP A 190 2.24 -12.76 -9.42
N LEU A 191 1.70 -11.63 -8.97
CA LEU A 191 1.27 -10.54 -9.84
C LEU A 191 1.78 -9.18 -9.33
N PRO A 192 2.88 -8.66 -9.87
CA PRO A 192 3.32 -7.29 -9.61
C PRO A 192 2.52 -6.29 -10.45
N ILE A 193 2.14 -5.16 -9.85
CA ILE A 193 1.48 -4.03 -10.53
C ILE A 193 2.19 -2.75 -10.07
N VAL A 194 3.03 -2.19 -10.93
CA VAL A 194 3.76 -0.96 -10.63
C VAL A 194 2.95 0.24 -11.10
N GLY A 195 2.51 1.08 -10.18
CA GLY A 195 1.73 2.28 -10.51
C GLY A 195 1.18 3.01 -9.29
N ASP A 196 0.69 4.21 -9.52
CA ASP A 196 -0.05 4.97 -8.52
C ASP A 196 -1.35 4.24 -8.12
N ILE A 197 -1.60 4.13 -6.82
CA ILE A 197 -2.72 3.35 -6.29
C ILE A 197 -4.06 3.87 -6.81
N LYS A 198 -4.25 5.19 -6.88
CA LYS A 198 -5.47 5.79 -7.42
C LYS A 198 -5.71 5.35 -8.86
N SER A 199 -4.67 5.35 -9.71
CA SER A 199 -4.75 4.92 -11.11
C SER A 199 -5.10 3.43 -11.23
N VAL A 200 -4.41 2.58 -10.46
CA VAL A 200 -4.64 1.13 -10.46
C VAL A 200 -6.04 0.80 -9.97
N LEU A 201 -6.49 1.38 -8.84
CA LEU A 201 -7.82 1.14 -8.28
C LEU A 201 -8.93 1.65 -9.21
N THR A 202 -8.73 2.80 -9.88
CA THR A 202 -9.68 3.32 -10.87
C THR A 202 -9.87 2.32 -12.01
N SER A 203 -8.77 1.80 -12.56
CA SER A 203 -8.79 0.81 -13.65
C SER A 203 -9.40 -0.51 -13.20
N THR A 204 -9.06 -0.96 -11.99
CA THR A 204 -9.62 -2.19 -11.38
C THR A 204 -11.14 -2.10 -11.21
N LEU A 205 -11.64 -1.01 -10.62
CA LEU A 205 -13.08 -0.80 -10.43
C LEU A 205 -13.84 -0.70 -11.75
N LYS A 206 -13.26 0.00 -12.74
CA LYS A 206 -13.85 0.08 -14.10
C LYS A 206 -14.01 -1.30 -14.73
N THR A 207 -12.97 -2.14 -14.63
CA THR A 207 -12.98 -3.50 -15.18
C THR A 207 -13.92 -4.40 -14.38
N LEU A 208 -13.92 -4.30 -13.05
CA LEU A 208 -14.83 -5.05 -12.18
C LEU A 208 -16.30 -4.75 -12.48
N LYS A 209 -16.66 -3.48 -12.67
CA LYS A 209 -18.04 -3.07 -13.04
C LYS A 209 -18.48 -3.67 -14.38
N LYS A 210 -17.56 -3.79 -15.35
CA LYS A 210 -17.85 -4.42 -16.64
C LYS A 210 -18.08 -5.93 -16.51
N SER A 211 -17.38 -6.59 -15.60
CA SER A 211 -17.42 -8.05 -15.40
C SER A 211 -18.50 -8.53 -14.41
N LYS A 212 -19.37 -7.64 -13.91
CA LYS A 212 -20.36 -7.90 -12.84
C LYS A 212 -21.21 -9.17 -13.00
N LYS A 213 -21.49 -9.63 -14.22
CA LYS A 213 -22.28 -10.85 -14.45
C LYS A 213 -21.60 -12.14 -13.94
N ASN A 214 -20.27 -12.15 -13.87
CA ASN A 214 -19.52 -13.35 -13.48
C ASN A 214 -19.12 -13.36 -12.00
N PHE A 215 -18.99 -12.19 -11.37
CA PHE A 215 -18.50 -12.07 -10.01
C PHE A 215 -19.54 -12.36 -8.93
N SER A 216 -20.83 -12.03 -9.17
CA SER A 216 -21.84 -12.06 -8.10
C SER A 216 -22.42 -13.46 -7.78
N LYS A 217 -22.27 -14.44 -8.64
CA LYS A 217 -22.92 -15.76 -8.47
C LYS A 217 -22.02 -16.88 -7.95
N SER A 218 -20.74 -16.94 -8.35
CA SER A 218 -19.89 -18.09 -8.01
C SER A 218 -19.20 -18.02 -6.65
N ASN A 219 -18.97 -16.83 -6.10
CA ASN A 219 -18.14 -16.66 -4.89
C ASN A 219 -18.89 -16.32 -3.60
N LYS A 220 -20.17 -15.95 -3.65
CA LYS A 220 -20.90 -15.53 -2.43
C LYS A 220 -20.87 -16.56 -1.30
N HIS A 221 -21.09 -17.81 -1.60
CA HIS A 221 -21.09 -18.88 -0.59
C HIS A 221 -19.67 -19.10 0.00
N GLN A 222 -18.64 -19.05 -0.83
CA GLN A 222 -17.26 -19.25 -0.38
C GLN A 222 -16.77 -18.10 0.48
N ILE A 223 -17.13 -16.86 0.13
CA ILE A 223 -16.83 -15.66 0.92
C ILE A 223 -17.61 -15.70 2.25
N SER A 224 -18.87 -16.18 2.26
CA SER A 224 -19.61 -16.37 3.49
C SER A 224 -18.92 -17.35 4.44
N ASN A 225 -18.50 -18.51 3.96
CA ASN A 225 -17.76 -19.49 4.77
C ASN A 225 -16.41 -18.93 5.27
N TRP A 226 -15.77 -18.07 4.48
CA TRP A 226 -14.55 -17.38 4.88
C TRP A 226 -14.82 -16.42 6.03
N TRP A 227 -15.89 -15.63 5.94
CA TRP A 227 -16.32 -14.72 6.99
C TRP A 227 -16.71 -15.47 8.28
N GLU A 228 -17.42 -16.59 8.19
CA GLU A 228 -17.75 -17.42 9.36
C GLU A 228 -16.48 -17.85 10.11
N LYS A 229 -15.42 -18.23 9.37
CA LYS A 229 -14.14 -18.57 9.97
C LYS A 229 -13.46 -17.37 10.63
N ILE A 230 -13.49 -16.20 9.98
CA ILE A 230 -12.96 -14.96 10.54
C ILE A 230 -13.71 -14.57 11.81
N GLN A 231 -15.04 -14.67 11.81
CA GLN A 231 -15.86 -14.36 13.00
C GLN A 231 -15.55 -15.28 14.19
N LYS A 232 -15.24 -16.56 13.93
CA LYS A 232 -14.78 -17.48 14.99
C LYS A 232 -13.44 -17.03 15.59
N TRP A 233 -12.54 -16.43 14.81
CA TRP A 233 -11.30 -15.86 15.34
C TRP A 233 -11.57 -14.56 16.11
N ARG A 234 -12.43 -13.70 15.57
CA ARG A 234 -12.81 -12.42 16.18
C ARG A 234 -13.53 -12.63 17.53
N SER A 235 -14.35 -13.67 17.65
CA SER A 235 -15.05 -13.98 18.89
C SER A 235 -14.14 -14.34 20.08
N LYS A 236 -12.84 -14.62 19.82
CA LYS A 236 -11.86 -14.82 20.89
C LYS A 236 -11.53 -13.54 21.65
N ARG A 237 -11.86 -12.37 21.09
CA ARG A 237 -11.63 -11.04 21.69
C ARG A 237 -10.21 -10.92 22.27
N SER A 238 -9.21 -11.25 21.45
CA SER A 238 -7.81 -11.44 21.88
C SER A 238 -7.12 -10.16 22.40
N LEU A 239 -7.71 -9.00 22.19
CA LEU A 239 -7.23 -7.71 22.69
C LEU A 239 -7.98 -7.25 23.94
N ASP A 240 -8.99 -8.00 24.41
CA ASP A 240 -9.68 -7.67 25.63
C ASP A 240 -8.76 -7.97 26.82
N TYR A 241 -8.78 -7.10 27.79
CA TYR A 241 -8.11 -7.28 29.08
C TYR A 241 -9.10 -7.01 30.23
N ILE A 242 -8.88 -7.70 31.32
CA ILE A 242 -9.59 -7.40 32.58
C ILE A 242 -8.75 -6.35 33.29
N GLY A 243 -9.22 -5.11 33.34
CA GLY A 243 -8.58 -4.06 34.11
C GLY A 243 -8.59 -4.42 35.60
N SER A 244 -7.47 -4.31 36.28
CA SER A 244 -7.39 -4.32 37.74
C SER A 244 -7.01 -2.94 38.23
N GLU A 245 -7.48 -2.56 39.44
CA GLU A 245 -7.13 -1.27 40.07
C GLU A 245 -5.61 -1.14 40.32
N GLU A 246 -4.85 -2.24 40.21
CA GLU A 246 -3.40 -2.30 40.43
C GLU A 246 -2.57 -2.11 39.14
N THR A 247 -3.21 -2.05 37.98
CA THR A 247 -2.54 -1.91 36.68
C THR A 247 -2.94 -0.59 36.01
N ILE A 248 -2.43 0.51 36.51
CA ILE A 248 -2.36 1.79 35.80
C ILE A 248 -0.89 2.17 35.59
#